data_1f2077867f5c9e8364df0b1111f93aff
#
_entry.id   1f2077867f5c9e8364df0b1111f93aff
#
_cell.length_a   1.000
_cell.length_b   1.000
_cell.length_c   1.000
_cell.angle_alpha   90.00
_cell.angle_beta   90.00
_cell.angle_gamma   90.00
#
_symmetry.space_group_name_H-M   'P 1'
#
loop_
_entity.id
_entity.type
_entity.pdbx_description
1 polymer ?
#
loop_
_entity_poly.entity_id
_entity_poly.type
_entity_poly.pdbx_seq_one_letter_code
_entity_poly.pdbx_strand_id
1 'polypeptide(L)'
;MSTSDQIDVEKTSGWRGSRELWLDAARQALLQGGVDAVKIQPLAVALGLSRTSFYWFFKDRRALLDALLAEWDAKNTGAFVAVCAAYAESLAEAILNLIAVFHDEARFEPQLDFAVRGWAHQSDAVMARINAADEQRLEAIRAMFERFGFAPDDADVRARTVYLV
;
A
#
# COMPACT_ATOMS: atom_id res chain seq x y z
N MET A 1 16.22 -17.94 53.19
CA MET A 1 17.27 -17.98 52.16
C MET A 1 16.61 -17.79 50.85
N SER A 2 16.67 -16.57 50.37
CA SER A 2 16.03 -16.11 49.14
C SER A 2 17.03 -16.25 48.00
N THR A 3 16.69 -17.01 46.98
CA THR A 3 17.41 -16.99 45.74
C THR A 3 16.53 -16.24 44.73
N SER A 4 16.89 -15.02 44.51
CA SER A 4 16.29 -14.17 43.47
C SER A 4 16.76 -14.71 42.12
N ASP A 5 15.85 -15.33 41.37
CA ASP A 5 16.04 -15.59 39.96
C ASP A 5 16.00 -14.25 39.21
N GLN A 6 17.18 -13.71 38.98
CA GLN A 6 17.38 -12.69 37.98
C GLN A 6 17.29 -13.39 36.61
N ILE A 7 16.16 -13.22 35.96
CA ILE A 7 16.05 -13.52 34.53
C ILE A 7 16.86 -12.43 33.82
N ASP A 8 18.11 -12.73 33.54
CA ASP A 8 18.92 -11.98 32.60
C ASP A 8 18.24 -12.07 31.21
N VAL A 9 17.54 -10.99 30.86
CA VAL A 9 17.16 -10.75 29.48
C VAL A 9 18.46 -10.45 28.74
N GLU A 10 19.12 -11.51 28.25
CA GLU A 10 20.18 -11.39 27.27
C GLU A 10 19.65 -10.52 26.11
N LYS A 11 20.01 -9.24 26.13
CA LYS A 11 19.94 -8.39 24.94
C LYS A 11 20.73 -9.12 23.86
N THR A 12 20.03 -9.80 22.95
CA THR A 12 20.61 -10.39 21.75
C THR A 12 21.27 -9.26 20.95
N SER A 13 22.53 -9.03 21.27
CA SER A 13 23.43 -8.12 20.57
C SER A 13 23.57 -8.62 19.14
N GLY A 14 22.76 -8.07 18.22
CA GLY A 14 22.85 -8.41 16.82
C GLY A 14 21.53 -8.44 16.04
N TRP A 15 20.37 -8.43 16.72
CA TRP A 15 19.11 -8.41 16.00
C TRP A 15 18.88 -7.00 15.36
N ARG A 16 18.74 -6.99 14.04
CA ARG A 16 18.64 -5.74 13.23
C ARG A 16 17.21 -5.48 12.72
N GLY A 17 16.26 -6.33 13.11
CA GLY A 17 14.93 -6.32 12.52
C GLY A 17 14.93 -6.99 11.14
N SER A 18 13.85 -6.80 10.41
CA SER A 18 13.69 -7.21 9.02
C SER A 18 13.32 -6.02 8.14
N ARG A 19 13.42 -6.20 6.83
CA ARG A 19 12.98 -5.19 5.86
C ARG A 19 11.49 -4.86 6.04
N GLU A 20 10.67 -5.87 6.26
CA GLU A 20 9.22 -5.78 6.46
C GLU A 20 8.91 -4.99 7.73
N LEU A 21 9.65 -5.20 8.80
CA LEU A 21 9.47 -4.46 10.05
C LEU A 21 9.68 -2.95 9.87
N TRP A 22 10.71 -2.56 9.11
CA TRP A 22 10.96 -1.15 8.78
C TRP A 22 9.88 -0.58 7.87
N LEU A 23 9.36 -1.35 6.91
CA LEU A 23 8.26 -0.94 6.03
C LEU A 23 6.96 -0.77 6.82
N ASP A 24 6.63 -1.70 7.71
CA ASP A 24 5.45 -1.60 8.56
C ASP A 24 5.51 -0.37 9.48
N ALA A 25 6.65 -0.11 10.11
CA ALA A 25 6.83 1.09 10.92
C ALA A 25 6.71 2.38 10.08
N ALA A 26 7.27 2.39 8.88
CA ALA A 26 7.16 3.53 7.97
C ALA A 26 5.72 3.74 7.48
N ARG A 27 4.98 2.66 7.20
CA ARG A 27 3.56 2.71 6.86
C ARG A 27 2.74 3.30 8.00
N GLN A 28 2.95 2.85 9.24
CA GLN A 28 2.26 3.43 10.39
C GLN A 28 2.58 4.92 10.58
N ALA A 29 3.83 5.32 10.41
CA ALA A 29 4.22 6.73 10.48
C ALA A 29 3.55 7.56 9.36
N LEU A 30 3.47 7.04 8.14
CA LEU A 30 2.78 7.68 7.02
C LEU A 30 1.28 7.87 7.31
N LEU A 31 0.62 6.84 7.85
CA LEU A 31 -0.80 6.90 8.20
C LEU A 31 -1.11 7.90 9.30
N GLN A 32 -0.23 8.02 10.30
CA GLN A 32 -0.45 8.88 11.46
C GLN A 32 -0.07 10.34 11.25
N GLY A 33 0.97 10.61 10.48
CA GLY A 33 1.54 11.95 10.38
C GLY A 33 2.01 12.35 8.98
N GLY A 34 1.59 11.63 7.95
CA GLY A 34 1.97 11.92 6.57
C GLY A 34 3.45 11.59 6.28
N VAL A 35 3.89 11.94 5.07
CA VAL A 35 5.26 11.61 4.61
C VAL A 35 6.36 12.25 5.46
N ASP A 36 6.10 13.38 6.08
CA ASP A 36 7.05 14.08 6.95
C ASP A 36 7.33 13.36 8.27
N ALA A 37 6.41 12.49 8.71
CA ALA A 37 6.60 11.64 9.88
C ALA A 37 7.52 10.44 9.59
N VAL A 38 7.69 10.05 8.33
CA VAL A 38 8.54 8.92 7.93
C VAL A 38 10.00 9.36 7.98
N LYS A 39 10.63 9.26 9.15
CA LYS A 39 12.04 9.63 9.40
C LYS A 39 12.78 8.47 10.04
N ILE A 40 14.02 8.21 9.59
CA ILE A 40 14.82 7.04 10.00
C ILE A 40 15.00 6.98 11.52
N GLN A 41 15.36 8.09 12.16
CA GLN A 41 15.63 8.10 13.61
C GLN A 41 14.38 7.83 14.44
N PRO A 42 13.23 8.50 14.23
CA PRO A 42 11.98 8.16 14.91
C PRO A 42 11.54 6.71 14.71
N LEU A 43 11.68 6.17 13.49
CA LEU A 43 11.36 4.77 13.22
C LEU A 43 12.27 3.82 13.99
N ALA A 44 13.59 4.09 14.03
CA ALA A 44 14.54 3.30 14.81
C ALA A 44 14.17 3.27 16.29
N VAL A 45 13.82 4.43 16.86
CA VAL A 45 13.38 4.54 18.27
C VAL A 45 12.10 3.73 18.50
N ALA A 46 11.10 3.87 17.63
CA ALA A 46 9.84 3.13 17.74
C ALA A 46 10.02 1.61 17.67
N LEU A 47 10.99 1.15 16.89
CA LEU A 47 11.32 -0.27 16.75
C LEU A 47 12.28 -0.79 17.83
N GLY A 48 12.84 0.08 18.70
CA GLY A 48 13.87 -0.31 19.65
C GLY A 48 15.18 -0.74 18.97
N LEU A 49 15.44 -0.24 17.75
CA LEU A 49 16.61 -0.57 16.93
C LEU A 49 17.58 0.60 16.83
N SER A 50 18.83 0.30 16.44
CA SER A 50 19.79 1.34 16.09
C SER A 50 19.50 1.92 14.70
N ARG A 51 19.82 3.21 14.49
CA ARG A 51 19.77 3.82 13.16
C ARG A 51 20.64 3.07 12.14
N THR A 52 21.75 2.48 12.58
CA THR A 52 22.66 1.72 11.72
C THR A 52 21.97 0.47 11.16
N SER A 53 21.04 -0.15 11.91
CA SER A 53 20.28 -1.31 11.46
C SER A 53 19.44 -1.04 10.22
N PHE A 54 18.95 0.18 10.05
CA PHE A 54 18.19 0.60 8.87
C PHE A 54 18.98 0.39 7.57
N TYR A 55 20.26 0.77 7.56
CA TYR A 55 21.12 0.74 6.37
C TYR A 55 21.49 -0.67 5.88
N TRP A 56 21.12 -1.71 6.63
CA TRP A 56 21.19 -3.09 6.16
C TRP A 56 20.09 -3.43 5.14
N PHE A 57 18.96 -2.71 5.18
CA PHE A 57 17.77 -2.99 4.38
C PHE A 57 17.50 -1.91 3.34
N PHE A 58 17.82 -0.66 3.64
CA PHE A 58 17.56 0.48 2.78
C PHE A 58 18.77 1.39 2.70
N LYS A 59 19.09 1.81 1.49
CA LYS A 59 20.20 2.74 1.24
C LYS A 59 20.00 4.10 1.94
N ASP A 60 18.76 4.60 1.90
CA ASP A 60 18.38 5.91 2.43
C ASP A 60 16.85 5.97 2.65
N ARG A 61 16.37 7.10 3.19
CA ARG A 61 14.94 7.35 3.39
C ARG A 61 14.16 7.25 2.07
N ARG A 62 14.73 7.70 0.96
CA ARG A 62 14.07 7.65 -0.35
C ARG A 62 13.80 6.21 -0.77
N ALA A 63 14.77 5.33 -0.61
CA ALA A 63 14.59 3.90 -0.91
C ALA A 63 13.47 3.25 -0.07
N LEU A 64 13.31 3.66 1.19
CA LEU A 64 12.19 3.23 2.04
C LEU A 64 10.85 3.76 1.51
N LEU A 65 10.77 5.03 1.14
CA LEU A 65 9.57 5.65 0.58
C LEU A 65 9.18 5.04 -0.78
N ASP A 66 10.15 4.77 -1.64
CA ASP A 66 9.92 4.08 -2.93
C ASP A 66 9.38 2.66 -2.72
N ALA A 67 9.86 1.96 -1.68
CA ALA A 67 9.35 0.65 -1.31
C ALA A 67 7.91 0.70 -0.78
N LEU A 68 7.55 1.71 0.03
CA LEU A 68 6.17 1.94 0.47
C LEU A 68 5.21 2.17 -0.70
N LEU A 69 5.63 2.99 -1.68
CA LEU A 69 4.84 3.22 -2.89
C LEU A 69 4.67 1.95 -3.72
N ALA A 70 5.71 1.11 -3.79
CA ALA A 70 5.62 -0.16 -4.49
C ALA A 70 4.66 -1.14 -3.80
N GLU A 71 4.65 -1.20 -2.47
CA GLU A 71 3.68 -2.00 -1.71
C GLU A 71 2.25 -1.50 -1.89
N TRP A 72 2.03 -0.20 -1.79
CA TRP A 72 0.73 0.41 -2.04
C TRP A 72 0.20 0.06 -3.42
N ASP A 73 1.01 0.22 -4.45
CA ASP A 73 0.61 -0.04 -5.84
C ASP A 73 0.31 -1.53 -6.05
N ALA A 74 1.20 -2.42 -5.61
CA ALA A 74 1.02 -3.85 -5.73
C ALA A 74 -0.25 -4.35 -5.02
N LYS A 75 -0.52 -3.84 -3.82
CA LYS A 75 -1.70 -4.21 -3.03
C LYS A 75 -2.97 -3.59 -3.62
N ASN A 76 -3.04 -2.27 -3.66
CA ASN A 76 -4.28 -1.57 -3.98
C ASN A 76 -4.61 -1.62 -5.48
N THR A 77 -3.67 -1.33 -6.37
CA THR A 77 -3.91 -1.41 -7.83
C THR A 77 -3.96 -2.86 -8.30
N GLY A 78 -3.07 -3.71 -7.80
CA GLY A 78 -3.05 -5.13 -8.14
C GLY A 78 -4.37 -5.84 -7.80
N ALA A 79 -4.98 -5.56 -6.66
CA ALA A 79 -6.27 -6.13 -6.28
C ALA A 79 -7.40 -5.72 -7.23
N PHE A 80 -7.42 -4.46 -7.66
CA PHE A 80 -8.37 -3.94 -8.66
C PHE A 80 -8.26 -4.67 -9.99
N VAL A 81 -7.04 -4.71 -10.52
CA VAL A 81 -6.76 -5.37 -11.81
C VAL A 81 -7.16 -6.85 -11.75
N ALA A 82 -6.78 -7.53 -10.66
CA ALA A 82 -7.09 -8.94 -10.48
C ALA A 82 -8.59 -9.23 -10.44
N VAL A 83 -9.38 -8.44 -9.71
CA VAL A 83 -10.83 -8.65 -9.60
C VAL A 83 -11.54 -8.33 -10.89
N CYS A 84 -11.14 -7.26 -11.60
CA CYS A 84 -11.72 -6.93 -12.92
C CYS A 84 -11.42 -8.01 -13.98
N ALA A 85 -10.29 -8.68 -13.89
CA ALA A 85 -9.91 -9.77 -14.80
C ALA A 85 -10.54 -11.13 -14.41
N ALA A 86 -11.04 -11.27 -13.17
CA ALA A 86 -11.59 -12.52 -12.69
C ALA A 86 -12.87 -12.91 -13.45
N TYR A 87 -13.12 -14.22 -13.48
CA TYR A 87 -14.39 -14.75 -14.02
C TYR A 87 -15.57 -14.28 -13.18
N ALA A 88 -16.65 -13.92 -13.87
CA ALA A 88 -17.97 -13.65 -13.29
C ALA A 88 -19.04 -14.11 -14.29
N GLU A 89 -20.13 -14.68 -13.80
CA GLU A 89 -21.23 -15.15 -14.64
C GLU A 89 -22.06 -14.00 -15.22
N SER A 90 -22.04 -12.85 -14.58
CA SER A 90 -22.76 -11.65 -14.99
C SER A 90 -22.00 -10.38 -14.68
N LEU A 91 -22.36 -9.29 -15.39
CA LEU A 91 -21.83 -7.96 -15.08
C LEU A 91 -22.17 -7.53 -13.63
N ALA A 92 -23.34 -7.87 -13.14
CA ALA A 92 -23.72 -7.54 -11.76
C ALA A 92 -22.81 -8.21 -10.76
N GLU A 93 -22.47 -9.48 -10.95
CA GLU A 93 -21.52 -10.19 -10.12
C GLU A 93 -20.11 -9.56 -10.21
N ALA A 94 -19.65 -9.23 -11.41
CA ALA A 94 -18.35 -8.58 -11.61
C ALA A 94 -18.27 -7.23 -10.85
N ILE A 95 -19.30 -6.41 -10.91
CA ILE A 95 -19.39 -5.14 -10.17
C ILE A 95 -19.43 -5.38 -8.66
N LEU A 96 -20.20 -6.34 -8.18
CA LEU A 96 -20.26 -6.68 -6.76
C LEU A 96 -18.90 -7.18 -6.24
N ASN A 97 -18.20 -7.98 -7.03
CA ASN A 97 -16.84 -8.44 -6.71
C ASN A 97 -15.85 -7.27 -6.64
N LEU A 98 -15.98 -6.28 -7.53
CA LEU A 98 -15.18 -5.07 -7.49
C LEU A 98 -15.45 -4.23 -6.23
N ILE A 99 -16.72 -4.05 -5.87
CA ILE A 99 -17.11 -3.35 -4.64
C ILE A 99 -16.59 -4.08 -3.40
N ALA A 100 -16.64 -5.41 -3.39
CA ALA A 100 -16.17 -6.22 -2.27
C ALA A 100 -14.67 -6.04 -1.96
N VAL A 101 -13.85 -5.65 -2.96
CA VAL A 101 -12.43 -5.37 -2.75
C VAL A 101 -12.22 -4.23 -1.75
N PHE A 102 -13.06 -3.19 -1.77
CA PHE A 102 -12.95 -2.05 -0.84
C PHE A 102 -13.25 -2.42 0.62
N HIS A 103 -13.95 -3.52 0.86
CA HIS A 103 -14.29 -4.02 2.18
C HIS A 103 -13.33 -5.11 2.68
N ASP A 104 -12.39 -5.52 1.86
CA ASP A 104 -11.39 -6.54 2.19
C ASP A 104 -10.03 -5.88 2.44
N GLU A 105 -9.72 -5.58 3.70
CA GLU A 105 -8.47 -4.93 4.10
C GLU A 105 -7.21 -5.76 3.76
N ALA A 106 -7.36 -7.08 3.56
CA ALA A 106 -6.27 -7.92 3.08
C ALA A 106 -5.90 -7.61 1.62
N ARG A 107 -6.87 -7.15 0.82
CA ARG A 107 -6.71 -6.89 -0.61
C ARG A 107 -6.55 -5.41 -0.94
N PHE A 108 -7.23 -4.52 -0.22
CA PHE A 108 -7.19 -3.08 -0.44
C PHE A 108 -7.10 -2.35 0.90
N GLU A 109 -6.26 -1.33 0.97
CA GLU A 109 -6.05 -0.53 2.19
C GLU A 109 -6.43 0.93 1.93
N PRO A 110 -7.68 1.33 2.22
CA PRO A 110 -8.18 2.68 1.91
C PRO A 110 -7.37 3.78 2.59
N GLN A 111 -6.99 3.55 3.86
CA GLN A 111 -6.23 4.54 4.62
C GLN A 111 -4.85 4.81 4.00
N LEU A 112 -4.18 3.76 3.49
CA LEU A 112 -2.91 3.91 2.78
C LEU A 112 -3.10 4.63 1.44
N ASP A 113 -4.19 4.33 0.71
CA ASP A 113 -4.52 5.03 -0.54
C ASP A 113 -4.68 6.55 -0.30
N PHE A 114 -5.42 6.93 0.74
CA PHE A 114 -5.57 8.34 1.14
C PHE A 114 -4.25 8.98 1.57
N ALA A 115 -3.42 8.28 2.34
CA ALA A 115 -2.14 8.80 2.82
C ALA A 115 -1.16 9.05 1.64
N VAL A 116 -1.12 8.13 0.67
CA VAL A 116 -0.30 8.29 -0.55
C VAL A 116 -0.83 9.44 -1.41
N ARG A 117 -2.15 9.59 -1.57
CA ARG A 117 -2.75 10.74 -2.27
C ARG A 117 -2.45 12.06 -1.57
N GLY A 118 -2.47 12.09 -0.24
CA GLY A 118 -2.04 13.24 0.55
C GLY A 118 -0.55 13.58 0.32
N TRP A 119 0.30 12.58 0.22
CA TRP A 119 1.73 12.76 -0.08
C TRP A 119 1.97 13.35 -1.48
N ALA A 120 1.14 13.00 -2.47
CA ALA A 120 1.26 13.52 -3.83
C ALA A 120 1.20 15.04 -3.93
N HIS A 121 0.51 15.72 -3.00
CA HIS A 121 0.50 17.19 -2.95
C HIS A 121 1.87 17.81 -2.69
N GLN A 122 2.83 17.02 -2.24
CA GLN A 122 4.20 17.45 -1.93
C GLN A 122 5.23 16.88 -2.90
N SER A 123 4.82 16.08 -3.91
CA SER A 123 5.76 15.36 -4.78
C SER A 123 5.14 15.03 -6.13
N ASP A 124 5.61 15.71 -7.18
CA ASP A 124 5.22 15.44 -8.57
C ASP A 124 5.50 13.97 -8.98
N ALA A 125 6.57 13.38 -8.46
CA ALA A 125 6.91 11.98 -8.73
C ALA A 125 5.85 11.03 -8.14
N VAL A 126 5.33 11.31 -6.94
CA VAL A 126 4.24 10.53 -6.34
C VAL A 126 2.93 10.77 -7.07
N MET A 127 2.64 12.01 -7.46
CA MET A 127 1.47 12.34 -8.27
C MET A 127 1.48 11.56 -9.59
N ALA A 128 2.63 11.49 -10.27
CA ALA A 128 2.75 10.71 -11.51
C ALA A 128 2.48 9.21 -11.29
N ARG A 129 2.90 8.64 -10.15
CA ARG A 129 2.60 7.24 -9.81
C ARG A 129 1.12 7.02 -9.51
N ILE A 130 0.46 7.95 -8.84
CA ILE A 130 -0.99 7.89 -8.61
C ILE A 130 -1.75 7.94 -9.93
N ASN A 131 -1.39 8.87 -10.81
CA ASN A 131 -2.04 8.98 -12.12
C ASN A 131 -1.88 7.69 -12.94
N ALA A 132 -0.70 7.06 -12.90
CA ALA A 132 -0.47 5.78 -13.56
C ALA A 132 -1.31 4.64 -12.94
N ALA A 133 -1.42 4.59 -11.60
CA ALA A 133 -2.25 3.61 -10.91
C ALA A 133 -3.75 3.81 -11.21
N ASP A 134 -4.23 5.06 -11.21
CA ASP A 134 -5.61 5.39 -11.55
C ASP A 134 -5.96 5.01 -12.99
N GLU A 135 -5.04 5.24 -13.95
CA GLU A 135 -5.23 4.82 -15.34
C GLU A 135 -5.27 3.29 -15.47
N GLN A 136 -4.42 2.55 -14.76
CA GLN A 136 -4.45 1.09 -14.75
C GLN A 136 -5.76 0.55 -14.19
N ARG A 137 -6.28 1.16 -13.11
CA ARG A 137 -7.55 0.78 -12.50
C ARG A 137 -8.73 1.05 -13.44
N LEU A 138 -8.74 2.23 -14.08
CA LEU A 138 -9.76 2.59 -15.08
C LEU A 138 -9.73 1.64 -16.28
N GLU A 139 -8.54 1.33 -16.80
CA GLU A 139 -8.38 0.39 -17.90
C GLU A 139 -8.89 -1.01 -17.56
N ALA A 140 -8.60 -1.50 -16.34
CA ALA A 140 -9.10 -2.79 -15.89
C ALA A 140 -10.63 -2.84 -15.82
N ILE A 141 -11.27 -1.76 -15.34
CA ILE A 141 -12.75 -1.66 -15.30
C ILE A 141 -13.32 -1.55 -16.72
N ARG A 142 -12.68 -0.76 -17.60
CA ARG A 142 -13.07 -0.65 -19.02
C ARG A 142 -13.06 -2.02 -19.70
N ALA A 143 -11.94 -2.74 -19.59
CA ALA A 143 -11.79 -4.08 -20.15
C ALA A 143 -12.83 -5.07 -19.57
N MET A 144 -13.20 -4.92 -18.30
CA MET A 144 -14.28 -5.69 -17.69
C MET A 144 -15.61 -5.42 -18.42
N PHE A 145 -16.00 -4.17 -18.65
CA PHE A 145 -17.23 -3.83 -19.36
C PHE A 145 -17.22 -4.32 -20.82
N GLU A 146 -16.08 -4.16 -21.54
CA GLU A 146 -15.94 -4.66 -22.92
C GLU A 146 -16.14 -6.17 -23.00
N ARG A 147 -15.61 -6.93 -22.02
CA ARG A 147 -15.79 -8.39 -21.93
C ARG A 147 -17.27 -8.79 -21.80
N PHE A 148 -18.10 -7.93 -21.20
CA PHE A 148 -19.55 -8.11 -21.15
C PHE A 148 -20.33 -7.52 -22.34
N GLY A 149 -19.63 -7.15 -23.42
CA GLY A 149 -20.21 -6.77 -24.71
C GLY A 149 -20.53 -5.29 -24.89
N PHE A 150 -20.03 -4.42 -24.02
CA PHE A 150 -20.15 -2.96 -24.19
C PHE A 150 -19.17 -2.47 -25.25
N ALA A 151 -19.62 -1.50 -26.09
CA ALA A 151 -18.73 -0.81 -27.02
C ALA A 151 -17.68 0.01 -26.25
N PRO A 152 -16.46 0.24 -26.84
CA PRO A 152 -15.35 0.90 -26.12
C PRO A 152 -15.72 2.25 -25.51
N ASP A 153 -16.46 3.11 -26.21
CA ASP A 153 -16.86 4.43 -25.72
C ASP A 153 -17.84 4.32 -24.53
N ASP A 154 -18.78 3.38 -24.61
CA ASP A 154 -19.76 3.13 -23.55
C ASP A 154 -19.07 2.48 -22.33
N ALA A 155 -18.13 1.57 -22.56
CA ALA A 155 -17.31 0.96 -21.50
C ALA A 155 -16.46 2.01 -20.78
N ASP A 156 -15.86 2.98 -21.47
CA ASP A 156 -15.08 4.07 -20.87
C ASP A 156 -15.95 4.96 -19.97
N VAL A 157 -17.13 5.38 -20.44
CA VAL A 157 -18.06 6.19 -19.63
C VAL A 157 -18.49 5.45 -18.38
N ARG A 158 -18.79 4.17 -18.49
CA ARG A 158 -19.18 3.32 -17.35
C ARG A 158 -18.03 3.11 -16.36
N ALA A 159 -16.83 2.84 -16.89
CA ALA A 159 -15.66 2.67 -16.06
C ALA A 159 -15.37 3.93 -15.21
N ARG A 160 -15.40 5.10 -15.83
CA ARG A 160 -15.24 6.38 -15.12
C ARG A 160 -16.34 6.61 -14.09
N THR A 161 -17.59 6.28 -14.41
CA THR A 161 -18.71 6.40 -13.48
C THR A 161 -18.49 5.52 -12.25
N VAL A 162 -18.12 4.24 -12.44
CA VAL A 162 -17.89 3.30 -11.33
C VAL A 162 -16.68 3.70 -10.49
N TYR A 163 -15.64 4.24 -11.12
CA TYR A 163 -14.39 4.56 -10.42
C TYR A 163 -14.45 5.88 -9.63
N LEU A 164 -15.23 6.86 -10.08
CA LEU A 164 -15.28 8.20 -9.51
C LEU A 164 -16.45 8.43 -8.52
N VAL A 165 -17.32 7.45 -8.34
CA VAL A 165 -18.45 7.46 -7.38
C VAL A 165 -18.06 6.76 -6.10
#